data_cbc011a58fc1ed0857d00ab6eb9f6371
#
_entry.id   cbc011a58fc1ed0857d00ab6eb9f6371
#
_cell.length_a   1.000
_cell.length_b   1.000
_cell.length_c   1.000
_cell.angle_alpha   90.00
_cell.angle_beta   90.00
_cell.angle_gamma   90.00
#
_symmetry.space_group_name_H-M   'P 1'
#
loop_
_entity.id
_entity.type
_entity.pdbx_description
1 polymer ?
#
loop_
_entity_poly.entity_id
_entity_poly.type
_entity_poly.pdbx_seq_one_letter_code
_entity_poly.pdbx_strand_id
1 'polypeptide(L)'
;MPEGDTVWRAANTLRAALDGQQLTTCDIRVPRYATVDFTGKTVDSVASRGKHLLIRVGGYSIHSHLKMEGTWHVYAPGARWRRPAFQARIILNTANAQAIGFELGVLDIIEDEEEAVGYLGPDLLGPDWDPDVALTNLESDPARPVGLALLDQRNIAGLGNVYRNEICFLRGIDPRTPVADAGDLKKTIDLSYRLIMANKDRNQRVTTGDRRPGRHFWVYGRENKPCRRCGTTIEFGLVGDNPLEERQIYYCPHCQN
;
A
#
# COMPACT_ATOMS: atom_id res chain seq x y z
N MET A 1 3.08 4.27 7.32
CA MET A 1 3.44 3.99 5.91
C MET A 1 2.22 3.43 5.21
N PRO A 2 1.75 4.05 4.13
CA PRO A 2 0.68 3.50 3.29
C PRO A 2 1.11 2.19 2.62
N GLU A 3 0.24 1.17 2.71
CA GLU A 3 0.37 -0.12 2.02
C GLU A 3 -0.95 -0.41 1.31
N GLY A 4 -1.14 -1.57 0.69
CA GLY A 4 -2.31 -1.90 -0.10
C GLY A 4 -3.65 -1.66 0.61
N ASP A 5 -3.74 -2.01 1.89
CA ASP A 5 -4.93 -1.74 2.73
C ASP A 5 -5.26 -0.24 2.86
N THR A 6 -4.23 0.60 2.93
CA THR A 6 -4.41 2.06 3.02
C THR A 6 -4.90 2.63 1.69
N VAL A 7 -4.33 2.16 0.58
CA VAL A 7 -4.72 2.60 -0.76
C VAL A 7 -6.12 2.09 -1.12
N TRP A 8 -6.45 0.86 -0.75
CA TRP A 8 -7.80 0.30 -0.88
C TRP A 8 -8.85 1.19 -0.20
N ARG A 9 -8.62 1.59 1.07
CA ARG A 9 -9.56 2.49 1.78
C ARG A 9 -9.69 3.85 1.11
N ALA A 10 -8.56 4.44 0.68
CA ALA A 10 -8.57 5.69 -0.06
C ALA A 10 -9.40 5.57 -1.35
N ALA A 11 -9.18 4.49 -2.12
CA ALA A 11 -9.94 4.21 -3.33
C ALA A 11 -11.44 4.04 -3.04
N ASN A 12 -11.82 3.31 -1.99
CA ASN A 12 -13.23 3.15 -1.62
C ASN A 12 -13.91 4.47 -1.23
N THR A 13 -13.19 5.32 -0.48
CA THR A 13 -13.70 6.65 -0.10
C THR A 13 -13.87 7.55 -1.34
N LEU A 14 -12.91 7.53 -2.25
CA LEU A 14 -12.97 8.30 -3.49
C LEU A 14 -14.03 7.73 -4.44
N ARG A 15 -14.18 6.42 -4.55
CA ARG A 15 -15.21 5.76 -5.35
C ARG A 15 -16.60 6.23 -4.95
N ALA A 16 -16.89 6.23 -3.65
CA ALA A 16 -18.18 6.70 -3.14
C ALA A 16 -18.48 8.18 -3.47
N ALA A 17 -17.45 8.99 -3.69
CA ALA A 17 -17.57 10.43 -3.93
C ALA A 17 -17.51 10.81 -5.42
N LEU A 18 -16.84 10.01 -6.25
CA LEU A 18 -16.49 10.39 -7.62
C LEU A 18 -17.06 9.47 -8.70
N ASP A 19 -17.24 8.16 -8.47
CA ASP A 19 -17.70 7.23 -9.51
C ASP A 19 -19.03 7.69 -10.12
N GLY A 20 -19.07 7.79 -11.44
CA GLY A 20 -20.23 8.24 -12.19
C GLY A 20 -20.57 9.73 -12.04
N GLN A 21 -19.76 10.49 -11.31
CA GLN A 21 -20.00 11.92 -11.08
C GLN A 21 -19.28 12.77 -12.13
N GLN A 22 -19.95 13.84 -12.56
CA GLN A 22 -19.32 14.86 -13.41
C GLN A 22 -18.45 15.78 -12.56
N LEU A 23 -17.22 16.03 -13.01
CA LEU A 23 -16.32 17.00 -12.38
C LEU A 23 -16.78 18.41 -12.67
N THR A 24 -17.09 19.18 -11.64
CA THR A 24 -17.40 20.61 -11.73
C THR A 24 -16.13 21.47 -11.72
N THR A 25 -15.03 20.94 -11.20
CA THR A 25 -13.68 21.55 -11.19
C THR A 25 -12.62 20.47 -11.16
N CYS A 26 -11.57 20.68 -11.95
CA CYS A 26 -10.34 19.91 -11.91
C CYS A 26 -9.16 20.88 -11.82
N ASP A 27 -8.45 20.89 -10.67
CA ASP A 27 -7.27 21.76 -10.44
C ASP A 27 -6.07 20.87 -10.13
N ILE A 28 -5.15 20.71 -11.10
CA ILE A 28 -3.95 19.90 -10.97
C ILE A 28 -2.76 20.84 -10.73
N ARG A 29 -2.15 20.74 -9.54
CA ARG A 29 -1.07 21.62 -9.07
C ARG A 29 0.31 21.02 -9.22
N VAL A 30 0.47 20.09 -10.14
CA VAL A 30 1.76 19.54 -10.55
C VAL A 30 2.16 20.24 -11.86
N PRO A 31 3.31 20.92 -11.93
CA PRO A 31 3.69 21.75 -13.09
C PRO A 31 3.56 21.04 -14.43
N ARG A 32 3.97 19.76 -14.51
CA ARG A 32 3.89 18.95 -15.71
C ARG A 32 2.47 18.82 -16.28
N TYR A 33 1.44 18.90 -15.42
CA TYR A 33 0.03 18.68 -15.76
C TYR A 33 -0.85 19.88 -15.48
N ALA A 34 -0.28 21.06 -15.24
CA ALA A 34 -1.03 22.26 -14.87
C ALA A 34 -2.00 22.77 -15.96
N THR A 35 -1.86 22.32 -17.19
CA THR A 35 -2.76 22.64 -18.32
C THR A 35 -3.81 21.56 -18.58
N VAL A 36 -3.73 20.42 -17.89
CA VAL A 36 -4.72 19.34 -18.03
C VAL A 36 -5.96 19.69 -17.23
N ASP A 37 -7.12 19.67 -17.87
CA ASP A 37 -8.40 19.97 -17.26
C ASP A 37 -9.45 18.92 -17.65
N PHE A 38 -10.02 18.26 -16.65
CA PHE A 38 -11.10 17.29 -16.80
C PHE A 38 -12.46 17.87 -16.36
N THR A 39 -12.57 19.19 -16.19
CA THR A 39 -13.83 19.86 -15.86
C THR A 39 -14.91 19.51 -16.91
N GLY A 40 -16.08 19.14 -16.45
CA GLY A 40 -17.19 18.69 -17.30
C GLY A 40 -17.11 17.22 -17.75
N LYS A 41 -16.02 16.50 -17.49
CA LYS A 41 -15.94 15.05 -17.75
C LYS A 41 -16.52 14.26 -16.59
N THR A 42 -17.09 13.10 -16.90
CA THR A 42 -17.58 12.15 -15.90
C THR A 42 -16.41 11.25 -15.47
N VAL A 43 -16.29 10.99 -14.17
CA VAL A 43 -15.37 9.98 -13.63
C VAL A 43 -15.96 8.60 -13.91
N ASP A 44 -15.26 7.79 -14.69
CA ASP A 44 -15.72 6.47 -15.11
C ASP A 44 -15.61 5.46 -13.97
N SER A 45 -14.50 5.46 -13.25
CA SER A 45 -14.27 4.59 -12.09
C SER A 45 -13.07 5.02 -11.25
N VAL A 46 -13.05 4.57 -9.98
CA VAL A 46 -11.89 4.66 -9.09
C VAL A 46 -11.46 3.26 -8.66
N ALA A 47 -10.18 2.96 -8.81
CA ALA A 47 -9.61 1.65 -8.44
C ALA A 47 -8.30 1.81 -7.67
N SER A 48 -7.98 0.78 -6.88
CA SER A 48 -6.62 0.55 -6.37
C SER A 48 -6.02 -0.66 -7.08
N ARG A 49 -4.71 -0.62 -7.31
CA ARG A 49 -3.91 -1.73 -7.79
C ARG A 49 -2.61 -1.78 -6.98
N GLY A 50 -2.47 -2.75 -6.08
CA GLY A 50 -1.37 -2.79 -5.12
C GLY A 50 -1.35 -1.52 -4.25
N LYS A 51 -0.33 -0.69 -4.45
CA LYS A 51 -0.17 0.60 -3.74
C LYS A 51 -0.47 1.81 -4.62
N HIS A 52 -1.00 1.59 -5.82
CA HIS A 52 -1.37 2.61 -6.80
C HIS A 52 -2.87 2.88 -6.73
N LEU A 53 -3.25 4.12 -6.96
CA LEU A 53 -4.63 4.58 -7.04
C LEU A 53 -4.86 5.18 -8.42
N LEU A 54 -5.94 4.77 -9.07
CA LEU A 54 -6.31 5.11 -10.44
C LEU A 54 -7.70 5.72 -10.43
N ILE A 55 -7.85 6.94 -10.97
CA ILE A 55 -9.14 7.61 -11.19
C ILE A 55 -9.29 7.77 -12.70
N ARG A 56 -10.18 6.98 -13.31
CA ARG A 56 -10.41 6.98 -14.75
C ARG A 56 -11.38 8.06 -15.14
N VAL A 57 -11.00 8.93 -16.08
CA VAL A 57 -11.80 10.07 -16.50
C VAL A 57 -11.41 10.52 -17.92
N GLY A 58 -12.39 10.62 -18.80
CA GLY A 58 -12.19 11.21 -20.14
C GLY A 58 -11.18 10.46 -21.02
N GLY A 59 -11.04 9.15 -20.88
CA GLY A 59 -10.09 8.33 -21.62
C GLY A 59 -8.67 8.27 -21.01
N TYR A 60 -8.46 8.93 -19.87
CA TYR A 60 -7.21 8.94 -19.11
C TYR A 60 -7.39 8.35 -17.73
N SER A 61 -6.28 8.00 -17.10
CA SER A 61 -6.24 7.70 -15.66
C SER A 61 -5.38 8.71 -14.92
N ILE A 62 -5.96 9.34 -13.89
CA ILE A 62 -5.21 10.09 -12.89
C ILE A 62 -4.60 9.04 -11.97
N HIS A 63 -3.31 8.76 -12.18
CA HIS A 63 -2.54 7.81 -11.40
C HIS A 63 -1.88 8.50 -10.21
N SER A 64 -2.00 7.94 -9.03
CA SER A 64 -1.29 8.43 -7.85
C SER A 64 -0.72 7.32 -6.98
N HIS A 65 0.44 7.61 -6.36
CA HIS A 65 1.03 6.78 -5.32
C HIS A 65 1.29 7.62 -4.08
N LEU A 66 0.79 7.16 -2.93
CA LEU A 66 0.85 7.93 -1.68
C LEU A 66 2.28 8.10 -1.14
N LYS A 67 3.18 7.12 -1.40
CA LYS A 67 4.52 7.07 -0.78
C LYS A 67 4.42 7.15 0.74
N MET A 68 5.16 8.08 1.39
CA MET A 68 5.18 8.19 2.85
C MET A 68 4.15 9.20 3.41
N GLU A 69 3.98 10.33 2.73
CA GLU A 69 3.26 11.51 3.23
C GLU A 69 1.93 11.76 2.53
N GLY A 70 1.74 11.18 1.34
CA GLY A 70 0.57 11.39 0.50
C GLY A 70 -0.71 10.88 1.13
N THR A 71 -1.78 11.64 0.95
CA THR A 71 -3.13 11.27 1.41
C THR A 71 -4.19 11.80 0.46
N TRP A 72 -5.29 11.07 0.35
CA TRP A 72 -6.51 11.55 -0.25
C TRP A 72 -7.56 11.85 0.84
N HIS A 73 -8.21 12.99 0.73
CA HIS A 73 -9.31 13.38 1.60
C HIS A 73 -10.53 13.75 0.78
N VAL A 74 -11.70 13.37 1.27
CA VAL A 74 -13.00 13.79 0.71
C VAL A 74 -13.70 14.69 1.71
N TYR A 75 -14.23 15.81 1.23
CA TYR A 75 -14.94 16.81 1.98
C TYR A 75 -16.30 17.11 1.35
N ALA A 76 -17.23 17.62 2.14
CA ALA A 76 -18.42 18.28 1.60
C ALA A 76 -18.00 19.58 0.86
N PRO A 77 -18.75 20.02 -0.16
CA PRO A 77 -18.49 21.29 -0.83
C PRO A 77 -18.39 22.45 0.13
N GLY A 78 -17.34 23.28 0.00
CA GLY A 78 -17.09 24.43 0.86
C GLY A 78 -16.58 24.13 2.27
N ALA A 79 -16.39 22.88 2.64
CA ALA A 79 -15.85 22.53 3.95
C ALA A 79 -14.37 22.93 4.08
N ARG A 80 -13.98 23.33 5.30
CA ARG A 80 -12.59 23.66 5.60
C ARG A 80 -11.70 22.41 5.53
N TRP A 81 -10.61 22.52 4.80
CA TRP A 81 -9.62 21.45 4.69
C TRP A 81 -8.86 21.25 6.00
N ARG A 82 -8.55 19.99 6.31
CA ARG A 82 -7.76 19.62 7.49
C ARG A 82 -6.26 19.87 7.30
N ARG A 83 -5.81 19.95 6.04
CA ARG A 83 -4.42 20.18 5.67
C ARG A 83 -4.26 21.55 4.98
N PRO A 84 -3.07 22.17 5.06
CA PRO A 84 -2.78 23.44 4.38
C PRO A 84 -2.98 23.35 2.86
N ALA A 85 -3.51 24.41 2.25
CA ALA A 85 -3.84 24.45 0.83
C ALA A 85 -2.61 24.30 -0.10
N PHE A 86 -1.42 24.70 0.34
CA PHE A 86 -0.18 24.53 -0.43
C PHE A 86 0.27 23.08 -0.57
N GLN A 87 -0.22 22.19 0.28
CA GLN A 87 0.04 20.75 0.20
C GLN A 87 -0.85 20.03 -0.83
N ALA A 88 -1.92 20.66 -1.30
CA ALA A 88 -2.79 20.09 -2.33
C ALA A 88 -2.04 19.97 -3.65
N ARG A 89 -2.04 18.77 -4.24
CA ARG A 89 -1.48 18.45 -5.55
C ARG A 89 -2.54 18.33 -6.63
N ILE A 90 -3.76 17.98 -6.23
CA ILE A 90 -4.91 17.88 -7.11
C ILE A 90 -6.21 18.10 -6.32
N ILE A 91 -7.17 18.77 -6.94
CA ILE A 91 -8.51 19.02 -6.41
C ILE A 91 -9.50 18.61 -7.48
N LEU A 92 -10.40 17.68 -7.15
CA LEU A 92 -11.48 17.21 -7.99
C LEU A 92 -12.79 17.51 -7.28
N ASN A 93 -13.59 18.41 -7.82
CA ASN A 93 -14.90 18.73 -7.28
C ASN A 93 -16.00 18.08 -8.11
N THR A 94 -17.02 17.59 -7.44
CA THR A 94 -18.33 17.23 -8.00
C THR A 94 -19.40 18.13 -7.41
N ALA A 95 -20.64 17.97 -7.81
CA ALA A 95 -21.75 18.71 -7.18
C ALA A 95 -21.87 18.43 -5.67
N ASN A 96 -21.47 17.23 -5.22
CA ASN A 96 -21.72 16.74 -3.86
C ASN A 96 -20.46 16.53 -3.01
N ALA A 97 -19.28 16.58 -3.60
CA ALA A 97 -18.04 16.25 -2.91
C ALA A 97 -16.85 17.04 -3.47
N GLN A 98 -15.83 17.18 -2.61
CA GLN A 98 -14.51 17.69 -2.97
C GLN A 98 -13.46 16.66 -2.57
N ALA A 99 -12.81 16.04 -3.56
CA ALA A 99 -11.71 15.10 -3.36
C ALA A 99 -10.37 15.81 -3.56
N ILE A 100 -9.48 15.70 -2.57
CA ILE A 100 -8.21 16.40 -2.58
C ILE A 100 -7.06 15.44 -2.30
N GLY A 101 -6.10 15.39 -3.21
CA GLY A 101 -4.83 14.69 -3.04
C GLY A 101 -3.77 15.64 -2.46
N PHE A 102 -3.33 15.35 -1.24
CA PHE A 102 -2.30 16.11 -0.54
C PHE A 102 -0.97 15.37 -0.56
N GLU A 103 0.12 16.08 -0.84
CA GLU A 103 1.51 15.58 -0.80
C GLU A 103 1.69 14.21 -1.46
N LEU A 104 0.95 13.98 -2.56
CA LEU A 104 1.08 12.75 -3.32
C LEU A 104 2.52 12.61 -3.84
N GLY A 105 3.18 11.50 -3.51
CA GLY A 105 4.56 11.27 -3.92
C GLY A 105 4.71 10.97 -5.41
N VAL A 106 3.62 10.49 -6.04
CA VAL A 106 3.46 10.38 -7.50
C VAL A 106 2.07 10.89 -7.85
N LEU A 107 1.98 11.71 -8.88
CA LEU A 107 0.76 12.11 -9.55
C LEU A 107 1.05 12.24 -11.04
N ASP A 108 0.48 11.34 -11.82
CA ASP A 108 0.64 11.30 -13.28
C ASP A 108 -0.72 11.21 -13.97
N ILE A 109 -0.78 11.71 -15.20
CA ILE A 109 -1.91 11.52 -16.11
C ILE A 109 -1.43 10.57 -17.21
N ILE A 110 -2.06 9.41 -17.28
CA ILE A 110 -1.65 8.32 -18.16
C ILE A 110 -2.78 7.90 -19.08
N GLU A 111 -2.47 7.50 -20.30
CA GLU A 111 -3.41 6.94 -21.27
C GLU A 111 -3.47 5.43 -21.12
N ASP A 112 -2.34 4.79 -20.87
CA ASP A 112 -2.21 3.36 -20.69
C ASP A 112 -1.81 3.04 -19.23
N GLU A 113 -2.70 2.36 -18.51
CA GLU A 113 -2.44 1.93 -17.12
C GLU A 113 -1.35 0.84 -17.06
N GLU A 114 -1.17 0.07 -18.13
CA GLU A 114 -0.16 -0.99 -18.18
C GLU A 114 1.26 -0.44 -17.97
N GLU A 115 1.55 0.77 -18.48
CA GLU A 115 2.84 1.43 -18.24
C GLU A 115 3.13 1.68 -16.75
N ALA A 116 2.09 1.97 -15.96
CA ALA A 116 2.23 2.32 -14.55
C ALA A 116 2.08 1.13 -13.59
N VAL A 117 1.27 0.13 -13.94
CA VAL A 117 0.90 -0.95 -13.02
C VAL A 117 1.00 -2.35 -13.62
N GLY A 118 1.32 -2.50 -14.91
CA GLY A 118 1.42 -3.81 -15.58
C GLY A 118 2.53 -4.71 -15.07
N TYR A 119 3.58 -4.12 -14.48
CA TYR A 119 4.67 -4.88 -13.86
C TYR A 119 4.28 -5.57 -12.55
N LEU A 120 3.11 -5.23 -11.97
CA LEU A 120 2.69 -5.76 -10.68
C LEU A 120 2.26 -7.22 -10.79
N GLY A 121 2.71 -8.02 -9.84
CA GLY A 121 2.17 -9.35 -9.61
C GLY A 121 0.73 -9.32 -9.08
N PRO A 122 0.17 -10.49 -8.72
CA PRO A 122 -1.20 -10.60 -8.20
C PRO A 122 -1.43 -9.65 -7.02
N ASP A 123 -2.49 -8.85 -7.10
CA ASP A 123 -2.84 -7.91 -6.03
C ASP A 123 -3.67 -8.61 -4.95
N LEU A 124 -3.17 -8.62 -3.71
CA LEU A 124 -3.85 -9.21 -2.56
C LEU A 124 -5.27 -8.69 -2.30
N LEU A 125 -5.61 -7.50 -2.80
CA LEU A 125 -6.94 -6.89 -2.69
C LEU A 125 -7.61 -6.72 -4.04
N GLY A 126 -6.96 -7.13 -5.12
CA GLY A 126 -7.45 -7.04 -6.49
C GLY A 126 -8.32 -8.24 -6.90
N PRO A 127 -9.06 -8.11 -8.00
CA PRO A 127 -9.84 -9.20 -8.58
C PRO A 127 -8.96 -10.28 -9.24
N ASP A 128 -7.70 -9.98 -9.50
CA ASP A 128 -6.68 -10.83 -10.11
C ASP A 128 -5.82 -11.58 -9.07
N TRP A 129 -6.24 -11.61 -7.82
CA TRP A 129 -5.52 -12.35 -6.80
C TRP A 129 -5.45 -13.84 -7.13
N ASP A 130 -4.23 -14.32 -7.32
CA ASP A 130 -3.92 -15.73 -7.61
C ASP A 130 -2.74 -16.18 -6.73
N PRO A 131 -2.98 -17.05 -5.73
CA PRO A 131 -1.94 -17.52 -4.82
C PRO A 131 -0.92 -18.43 -5.50
N ASP A 132 -1.27 -19.15 -6.57
CA ASP A 132 -0.34 -20.04 -7.27
C ASP A 132 0.63 -19.24 -8.16
N VAL A 133 0.16 -18.16 -8.79
CA VAL A 133 1.02 -17.18 -9.48
C VAL A 133 1.94 -16.50 -8.49
N ALA A 134 1.42 -16.05 -7.34
CA ALA A 134 2.24 -15.45 -6.29
C ALA A 134 3.33 -16.40 -5.78
N LEU A 135 3.02 -17.69 -5.63
CA LEU A 135 3.99 -18.71 -5.25
C LEU A 135 5.09 -18.87 -6.32
N THR A 136 4.71 -19.03 -7.57
CA THR A 136 5.65 -19.16 -8.69
C THR A 136 6.60 -17.96 -8.76
N ASN A 137 6.06 -16.73 -8.57
CA ASN A 137 6.85 -15.52 -8.57
C ASN A 137 7.87 -15.49 -7.40
N LEU A 138 7.44 -15.87 -6.18
CA LEU A 138 8.34 -15.94 -5.03
C LEU A 138 9.46 -16.98 -5.24
N GLU A 139 9.13 -18.14 -5.78
CA GLU A 139 10.07 -19.24 -6.01
C GLU A 139 11.03 -18.97 -7.19
N SER A 140 10.78 -17.95 -8.00
CA SER A 140 11.62 -17.61 -9.16
C SER A 140 13.04 -17.20 -8.80
N ASP A 141 13.25 -16.68 -7.57
CA ASP A 141 14.58 -16.37 -7.03
C ASP A 141 14.77 -17.00 -5.65
N PRO A 142 15.17 -18.29 -5.60
CA PRO A 142 15.25 -19.06 -4.36
C PRO A 142 16.36 -18.57 -3.40
N ALA A 143 17.36 -17.85 -3.91
CA ALA A 143 18.45 -17.33 -3.11
C ALA A 143 18.13 -15.97 -2.45
N ARG A 144 17.12 -15.28 -2.94
CA ARG A 144 16.75 -13.97 -2.45
C ARG A 144 16.21 -14.02 -1.01
N PRO A 145 16.56 -13.07 -0.13
CA PRO A 145 15.96 -12.97 1.19
C PRO A 145 14.43 -12.90 1.11
N VAL A 146 13.72 -13.75 1.85
CA VAL A 146 12.24 -13.83 1.81
C VAL A 146 11.60 -12.49 2.15
N GLY A 147 12.21 -11.71 3.05
CA GLY A 147 11.74 -10.38 3.37
C GLY A 147 11.80 -9.40 2.20
N LEU A 148 12.75 -9.54 1.28
CA LEU A 148 12.82 -8.74 0.04
C LEU A 148 11.86 -9.29 -1.02
N ALA A 149 11.77 -10.60 -1.16
CA ALA A 149 10.85 -11.24 -2.08
C ALA A 149 9.38 -10.86 -1.78
N LEU A 150 8.97 -10.78 -0.50
CA LEU A 150 7.65 -10.31 -0.07
C LEU A 150 7.40 -8.81 -0.30
N LEU A 151 8.45 -7.99 -0.37
CA LEU A 151 8.34 -6.55 -0.66
C LEU A 151 8.27 -6.24 -2.15
N ASP A 152 8.76 -7.14 -2.98
CA ASP A 152 8.76 -6.96 -4.43
C ASP A 152 7.33 -7.04 -4.96
N GLN A 153 6.86 -5.91 -5.47
CA GLN A 153 5.51 -5.79 -5.98
C GLN A 153 5.26 -6.61 -7.25
N ARG A 154 6.31 -7.10 -7.91
CA ARG A 154 6.23 -8.03 -9.04
C ARG A 154 5.84 -9.44 -8.59
N ASN A 155 6.21 -9.82 -7.36
CA ASN A 155 5.84 -11.11 -6.80
C ASN A 155 4.42 -11.09 -6.23
N ILE A 156 4.14 -10.12 -5.35
CA ILE A 156 2.85 -9.93 -4.67
C ILE A 156 2.62 -8.44 -4.50
N ALA A 157 1.58 -7.90 -5.12
CA ALA A 157 1.25 -6.49 -4.98
C ALA A 157 0.48 -6.21 -3.68
N GLY A 158 0.79 -5.06 -3.06
CA GLY A 158 0.10 -4.54 -1.88
C GLY A 158 0.88 -4.61 -0.57
N LEU A 159 1.75 -5.61 -0.38
CA LEU A 159 2.57 -5.72 0.84
C LEU A 159 3.62 -4.61 0.92
N GLY A 160 3.81 -4.11 2.13
CA GLY A 160 4.89 -3.19 2.44
C GLY A 160 5.68 -3.61 3.68
N ASN A 161 6.45 -2.67 4.22
CA ASN A 161 7.40 -2.99 5.28
C ASN A 161 6.74 -3.44 6.58
N VAL A 162 5.54 -2.95 6.89
CA VAL A 162 4.80 -3.39 8.09
C VAL A 162 4.40 -4.83 7.93
N TYR A 163 3.64 -5.16 6.88
CA TYR A 163 3.18 -6.53 6.67
C TYR A 163 4.33 -7.51 6.54
N ARG A 164 5.39 -7.19 5.79
CA ARG A 164 6.56 -8.06 5.64
C ARG A 164 7.13 -8.48 6.99
N ASN A 165 7.40 -7.51 7.91
CA ASN A 165 7.95 -7.82 9.22
C ASN A 165 7.00 -8.68 10.08
N GLU A 166 5.71 -8.34 10.05
CA GLU A 166 4.70 -9.05 10.83
C GLU A 166 4.45 -10.48 10.31
N ILE A 167 4.44 -10.67 8.99
CA ILE A 167 4.30 -11.98 8.35
C ILE A 167 5.51 -12.85 8.70
N CYS A 168 6.74 -12.37 8.53
CA CYS A 168 7.95 -13.10 8.87
C CYS A 168 7.94 -13.51 10.35
N PHE A 169 7.56 -12.62 11.28
CA PHE A 169 7.42 -12.97 12.70
C PHE A 169 6.37 -14.05 12.95
N LEU A 170 5.19 -13.92 12.38
CA LEU A 170 4.10 -14.87 12.57
C LEU A 170 4.43 -16.25 12.01
N ARG A 171 5.20 -16.30 10.94
CA ARG A 171 5.74 -17.52 10.32
C ARG A 171 6.95 -18.10 11.04
N GLY A 172 7.59 -17.33 11.93
CA GLY A 172 8.81 -17.75 12.63
C GLY A 172 10.05 -17.72 11.74
N ILE A 173 10.06 -16.90 10.70
CA ILE A 173 11.12 -16.84 9.67
C ILE A 173 11.89 -15.53 9.83
N ASP A 174 13.23 -15.58 9.87
CA ASP A 174 14.06 -14.38 9.77
C ASP A 174 13.85 -13.75 8.36
N PRO A 175 13.61 -12.45 8.24
CA PRO A 175 13.44 -11.81 6.94
C PRO A 175 14.63 -11.94 5.98
N ARG A 176 15.83 -12.28 6.51
CA ARG A 176 17.06 -12.50 5.74
C ARG A 176 17.20 -13.92 5.20
N THR A 177 16.39 -14.85 5.67
CA THR A 177 16.41 -16.25 5.22
C THR A 177 16.14 -16.31 3.71
N PRO A 178 16.92 -17.07 2.93
CA PRO A 178 16.64 -17.31 1.52
C PRO A 178 15.22 -17.89 1.33
N VAL A 179 14.59 -17.56 0.22
CA VAL A 179 13.27 -18.10 -0.14
C VAL A 179 13.23 -19.62 -0.10
N ALA A 180 14.30 -20.29 -0.59
CA ALA A 180 14.41 -21.75 -0.59
C ALA A 180 14.35 -22.35 0.82
N ASP A 181 14.81 -21.63 1.84
CA ASP A 181 14.89 -22.08 3.23
C ASP A 181 13.76 -21.53 4.10
N ALA A 182 12.87 -20.70 3.54
CA ALA A 182 11.80 -20.02 4.27
C ALA A 182 10.59 -20.91 4.62
N GLY A 183 10.73 -22.23 4.43
CA GLY A 183 9.72 -23.22 4.74
C GLY A 183 8.51 -23.15 3.82
N ASP A 184 7.31 -23.38 4.35
CA ASP A 184 6.07 -23.46 3.56
C ASP A 184 5.61 -22.08 3.09
N LEU A 185 5.96 -21.71 1.85
CA LEU A 185 5.60 -20.43 1.23
C LEU A 185 4.08 -20.30 0.99
N LYS A 186 3.36 -21.40 0.73
CA LYS A 186 1.89 -21.35 0.57
C LYS A 186 1.22 -20.82 1.85
N LYS A 187 1.67 -21.27 3.02
CA LYS A 187 1.18 -20.74 4.30
C LYS A 187 1.58 -19.27 4.51
N THR A 188 2.72 -18.84 3.98
CA THR A 188 3.14 -17.44 4.06
C THR A 188 2.27 -16.55 3.18
N ILE A 189 1.94 -16.99 1.97
CA ILE A 189 1.02 -16.32 1.04
C ILE A 189 -0.39 -16.24 1.63
N ASP A 190 -0.93 -17.37 2.13
CA ASP A 190 -2.25 -17.40 2.77
C ASP A 190 -2.34 -16.45 3.98
N LEU A 191 -1.30 -16.43 4.82
CA LEU A 191 -1.22 -15.50 5.94
C LEU A 191 -1.19 -14.03 5.46
N SER A 192 -0.45 -13.74 4.39
CA SER A 192 -0.37 -12.41 3.79
C SER A 192 -1.74 -11.92 3.34
N TYR A 193 -2.46 -12.76 2.61
CA TYR A 193 -3.83 -12.48 2.16
C TYR A 193 -4.77 -12.24 3.35
N ARG A 194 -4.80 -13.16 4.32
CA ARG A 194 -5.67 -13.03 5.50
C ARG A 194 -5.39 -11.77 6.32
N LEU A 195 -4.13 -11.40 6.50
CA LEU A 195 -3.77 -10.21 7.27
C LEU A 195 -4.19 -8.92 6.57
N ILE A 196 -3.94 -8.79 5.27
CA ILE A 196 -4.32 -7.58 4.55
C ILE A 196 -5.85 -7.45 4.43
N MET A 197 -6.55 -8.56 4.16
CA MET A 197 -8.01 -8.62 4.11
C MET A 197 -8.65 -8.24 5.44
N ALA A 198 -8.08 -8.69 6.57
CA ALA A 198 -8.57 -8.33 7.91
C ALA A 198 -8.39 -6.85 8.25
N ASN A 199 -7.53 -6.13 7.51
CA ASN A 199 -7.19 -4.74 7.78
C ASN A 199 -7.69 -3.75 6.71
N LYS A 200 -8.13 -4.20 5.54
CA LYS A 200 -8.47 -3.34 4.40
C LYS A 200 -9.50 -2.25 4.72
N ASP A 201 -10.43 -2.53 5.62
CA ASP A 201 -11.49 -1.59 6.02
C ASP A 201 -11.23 -0.92 7.38
N ARG A 202 -10.03 -1.10 7.97
CA ARG A 202 -9.69 -0.55 9.29
C ARG A 202 -8.86 0.72 9.17
N ASN A 203 -9.20 1.74 9.96
CA ASN A 203 -8.40 2.97 10.04
C ASN A 203 -7.00 2.74 10.62
N GLN A 204 -6.86 1.75 11.51
CA GLN A 204 -5.59 1.36 12.11
C GLN A 204 -5.31 -0.12 11.80
N ARG A 205 -4.12 -0.38 11.26
CA ARG A 205 -3.63 -1.73 10.99
C ARG A 205 -3.33 -2.46 12.28
N VAL A 206 -3.82 -3.70 12.40
CA VAL A 206 -3.62 -4.55 13.56
C VAL A 206 -3.28 -5.97 13.09
N THR A 207 -2.15 -6.50 13.54
CA THR A 207 -1.69 -7.85 13.20
C THR A 207 -1.76 -8.81 14.39
N THR A 208 -1.82 -8.27 15.61
CA THR A 208 -1.91 -9.05 16.86
C THR A 208 -3.34 -9.48 17.22
N GLY A 209 -4.36 -8.87 16.59
CA GLY A 209 -5.75 -8.98 17.04
C GLY A 209 -6.11 -8.05 18.22
N ASP A 210 -5.13 -7.46 18.91
CA ASP A 210 -5.33 -6.54 20.03
C ASP A 210 -5.38 -5.08 19.55
N ARG A 211 -6.56 -4.44 19.65
CA ARG A 211 -6.81 -3.06 19.15
C ARG A 211 -6.40 -1.97 20.14
N ARG A 212 -5.91 -2.31 21.31
CA ARG A 212 -5.48 -1.32 22.30
C ARG A 212 -4.27 -0.52 21.80
N PRO A 213 -4.17 0.78 22.08
CA PRO A 213 -3.02 1.58 21.71
C PRO A 213 -1.69 0.93 22.11
N GLY A 214 -0.71 0.94 21.20
CA GLY A 214 0.60 0.34 21.41
C GLY A 214 0.64 -1.20 21.32
N ARG A 215 -0.51 -1.88 21.04
CA ARG A 215 -0.58 -3.35 20.96
C ARG A 215 -0.81 -3.91 19.56
N HIS A 216 -0.83 -3.08 18.54
CA HIS A 216 -1.24 -3.41 17.18
C HIS A 216 -0.27 -4.36 16.45
N PHE A 217 1.03 -4.33 16.78
CA PHE A 217 2.06 -5.08 16.07
C PHE A 217 2.83 -6.03 16.98
N TRP A 218 3.33 -7.11 16.39
CA TRP A 218 4.20 -8.07 17.04
C TRP A 218 5.62 -7.56 17.16
N VAL A 219 6.23 -7.14 16.05
CA VAL A 219 7.63 -6.71 15.96
C VAL A 219 7.80 -5.33 15.34
N TYR A 220 6.99 -4.91 14.38
CA TYR A 220 7.20 -3.67 13.65
C TYR A 220 7.21 -2.44 14.57
N GLY A 221 8.32 -1.66 14.50
CA GLY A 221 8.51 -0.47 15.34
C GLY A 221 8.64 -0.77 16.83
N ARG A 222 9.06 -1.99 17.18
CA ARG A 222 9.19 -2.43 18.57
C ARG A 222 10.63 -2.81 18.96
N GLU A 223 11.60 -2.26 18.26
CA GLU A 223 13.02 -2.37 18.64
C GLU A 223 13.23 -2.11 20.16
N ASN A 224 14.11 -2.87 20.76
CA ASN A 224 14.44 -2.81 22.20
C ASN A 224 13.26 -3.11 23.16
N LYS A 225 12.12 -3.58 22.66
CA LYS A 225 10.98 -4.00 23.50
C LYS A 225 10.92 -5.51 23.60
N PRO A 226 10.38 -6.06 24.72
CA PRO A 226 10.24 -7.51 24.85
C PRO A 226 9.28 -8.05 23.80
N CYS A 227 9.64 -9.18 23.20
CA CYS A 227 8.76 -9.95 22.31
C CYS A 227 7.48 -10.36 23.03
N ARG A 228 6.33 -10.16 22.38
CA ARG A 228 5.02 -10.51 22.99
C ARG A 228 4.79 -12.03 23.11
N ARG A 229 5.62 -12.84 22.44
CA ARG A 229 5.49 -14.31 22.45
C ARG A 229 6.44 -14.95 23.46
N CYS A 230 7.71 -14.54 23.49
CA CYS A 230 8.76 -15.21 24.30
C CYS A 230 9.51 -14.30 25.28
N GLY A 231 9.28 -12.98 25.25
CA GLY A 231 9.97 -12.03 26.13
C GLY A 231 11.34 -11.57 25.65
N THR A 232 12.00 -12.25 24.71
CA THR A 232 13.30 -11.85 24.16
C THR A 232 13.22 -10.46 23.52
N THR A 233 14.26 -9.67 23.65
CA THR A 233 14.31 -8.32 23.05
C THR A 233 14.18 -8.38 21.53
N ILE A 234 13.27 -7.55 20.96
CA ILE A 234 13.15 -7.36 19.54
C ILE A 234 14.37 -6.60 19.03
N GLU A 235 14.99 -7.13 18.00
CA GLU A 235 16.12 -6.53 17.33
C GLU A 235 15.70 -5.76 16.08
N PHE A 236 16.58 -4.85 15.68
CA PHE A 236 16.52 -4.06 14.46
C PHE A 236 17.67 -4.45 13.54
N GLY A 237 17.41 -4.42 12.24
CA GLY A 237 18.43 -4.62 11.22
C GLY A 237 18.03 -3.98 9.90
N LEU A 238 18.87 -4.17 8.91
CA LEU A 238 18.66 -3.72 7.54
C LEU A 238 18.76 -4.91 6.59
N VAL A 239 17.99 -4.90 5.52
CA VAL A 239 18.07 -5.84 4.41
C VAL A 239 17.75 -5.12 3.11
N GLY A 240 18.57 -5.34 2.08
CA GLY A 240 18.43 -4.73 0.76
C GLY A 240 19.28 -5.45 -0.26
N ASP A 241 18.95 -5.28 -1.54
CA ASP A 241 19.76 -5.79 -2.65
C ASP A 241 21.06 -4.99 -2.81
N ASN A 242 21.06 -3.75 -2.32
CA ASN A 242 22.24 -2.89 -2.22
C ASN A 242 22.07 -1.88 -1.06
N PRO A 243 23.15 -1.21 -0.59
CA PRO A 243 23.09 -0.29 0.55
C PRO A 243 22.13 0.90 0.41
N LEU A 244 21.83 1.31 -0.82
CA LEU A 244 20.91 2.44 -1.08
C LEU A 244 19.44 2.02 -1.02
N GLU A 245 19.15 0.73 -1.09
CA GLU A 245 17.80 0.16 -1.11
C GLU A 245 17.46 -0.61 0.17
N GLU A 246 18.31 -0.52 1.19
CA GLU A 246 18.08 -1.17 2.46
C GLU A 246 16.76 -0.77 3.11
N ARG A 247 16.08 -1.77 3.65
CA ARG A 247 14.80 -1.64 4.37
C ARG A 247 14.95 -2.12 5.79
N GLN A 248 14.37 -1.37 6.71
CA GLN A 248 14.35 -1.68 8.14
C GLN A 248 13.62 -2.99 8.40
N ILE A 249 14.28 -3.93 9.08
CA ILE A 249 13.67 -5.14 9.61
C ILE A 249 13.59 -5.09 11.13
N TYR A 250 12.51 -5.65 11.67
CA TYR A 250 12.29 -5.85 13.09
C TYR A 250 12.01 -7.34 13.30
N TYR A 251 12.76 -7.99 14.16
CA TYR A 251 12.64 -9.43 14.35
C TYR A 251 12.93 -9.84 15.80
N CYS A 252 12.38 -10.99 16.19
CA CYS A 252 12.73 -11.62 17.46
C CYS A 252 13.75 -12.73 17.20
N PRO A 253 15.00 -12.62 17.67
CA PRO A 253 16.05 -13.62 17.37
C PRO A 253 15.76 -14.99 17.95
N HIS A 254 14.83 -15.11 18.91
CA HIS A 254 14.41 -16.41 19.47
C HIS A 254 13.23 -17.04 18.71
N CYS A 255 12.32 -16.22 18.17
CA CYS A 255 11.10 -16.73 17.48
C CYS A 255 11.29 -16.90 15.98
N GLN A 256 12.32 -16.28 15.41
CA GLN A 256 12.59 -16.23 13.97
C GLN A 256 14.04 -16.70 13.74
N ASN A 257 14.22 -17.94 13.40
CA ASN A 257 15.47 -18.65 13.19
C ASN A 257 15.37 -19.59 11.98
#